data_655bfd9e9cb484e832366404f1ea839f
#
_entry.id   655bfd9e9cb484e832366404f1ea839f
#
_cell.length_a   1.000
_cell.length_b   1.000
_cell.length_c   1.000
_cell.angle_alpha   90.00
_cell.angle_beta   90.00
_cell.angle_gamma   90.00
#
_symmetry.space_group_name_H-M   'P 1'
#
loop_
_entity.id
_entity.type
_entity.pdbx_description
1 polymer ?
#
loop_
_entity_poly.entity_id
_entity_poly.type
_entity_poly.pdbx_seq_one_letter_code
_entity_poly.pdbx_strand_id
1 'polypeptide(L)'
;MRNSVKKAAVTALVCVTAAGMMAGCGNKKLDGTKIAVTVNKQEIPFGVVSLAARMQQAQAEAMYKMYLGGGSDMSIWSTKMDDSDETYGENAVTTSVETVEKMCLEKEHASEYDVEITDDEQKALEEAAKNFMAANSDETIAELAVDEDMVKTFLELKHTM
;
A
#
# COMPACT_ATOMS: atom_id res chain seq x y z
N MET A 1 -13.38 -11.58 42.44
CA MET A 1 -14.20 -11.37 41.25
C MET A 1 -13.28 -11.43 40.02
N ARG A 2 -13.29 -12.53 39.30
CA ARG A 2 -12.43 -12.73 38.13
C ARG A 2 -13.16 -12.15 36.93
N ASN A 3 -12.73 -10.98 36.47
CA ASN A 3 -13.17 -10.46 35.15
C ASN A 3 -12.61 -11.34 34.05
N SER A 4 -13.47 -12.18 33.50
CA SER A 4 -13.22 -12.89 32.24
C SER A 4 -13.18 -11.86 31.13
N VAL A 5 -11.99 -11.45 30.74
CA VAL A 5 -11.77 -10.75 29.46
C VAL A 5 -12.08 -11.74 28.38
N LYS A 6 -13.27 -11.63 27.80
CA LYS A 6 -13.63 -12.35 26.58
C LYS A 6 -12.71 -11.81 25.47
N LYS A 7 -11.68 -12.57 25.14
CA LYS A 7 -10.90 -12.37 23.91
C LYS A 7 -11.85 -12.59 22.75
N ALA A 8 -12.43 -11.51 22.25
CA ALA A 8 -13.07 -11.53 20.97
C ALA A 8 -11.94 -11.78 19.95
N ALA A 9 -11.89 -12.96 19.39
CA ALA A 9 -11.07 -13.23 18.23
C ALA A 9 -11.72 -12.45 17.08
N VAL A 10 -11.17 -11.28 16.76
CA VAL A 10 -11.52 -10.54 15.54
C VAL A 10 -10.92 -11.36 14.41
N THR A 11 -11.75 -12.17 13.78
CA THR A 11 -11.38 -12.86 12.55
C THR A 11 -11.54 -11.82 11.44
N ALA A 12 -10.46 -11.14 11.09
CA ALA A 12 -10.43 -10.28 9.92
C ALA A 12 -10.72 -11.16 8.69
N LEU A 13 -11.82 -10.89 8.01
CA LEU A 13 -12.12 -11.54 6.75
C LEU A 13 -11.39 -10.77 5.65
N VAL A 14 -10.20 -11.23 5.32
CA VAL A 14 -9.40 -10.67 4.23
C VAL A 14 -9.70 -11.45 2.97
N CYS A 15 -10.34 -10.82 2.00
CA CYS A 15 -10.52 -11.37 0.67
C CYS A 15 -9.51 -10.68 -0.27
N VAL A 16 -8.39 -11.34 -0.52
CA VAL A 16 -7.41 -10.86 -1.52
C VAL A 16 -7.89 -11.28 -2.90
N THR A 17 -8.34 -10.33 -3.70
CA THR A 17 -8.64 -10.56 -5.12
C THR A 17 -7.41 -10.24 -5.99
N ALA A 18 -6.26 -10.81 -5.62
CA ALA A 18 -4.99 -10.59 -6.33
C ALA A 18 -4.92 -11.28 -7.71
N ALA A 19 -6.07 -11.68 -8.26
CA ALA A 19 -6.10 -12.33 -9.55
C ALA A 19 -5.74 -11.37 -10.68
N GLY A 20 -4.48 -11.38 -11.10
CA GLY A 20 -4.06 -10.84 -12.40
C GLY A 20 -3.29 -9.53 -12.42
N MET A 21 -2.72 -9.08 -11.31
CA MET A 21 -2.05 -7.77 -11.27
C MET A 21 -0.61 -7.75 -11.81
N MET A 22 0.00 -8.90 -12.12
CA MET A 22 1.41 -8.98 -12.52
C MET A 22 1.65 -9.52 -13.94
N ALA A 23 0.64 -9.91 -14.68
CA ALA A 23 0.81 -10.39 -16.06
C ALA A 23 0.58 -9.26 -17.06
N GLY A 24 1.31 -8.18 -16.96
CA GLY A 24 1.10 -6.99 -17.78
C GLY A 24 2.30 -6.55 -18.60
N CYS A 25 2.93 -7.43 -19.35
CA CYS A 25 3.59 -7.03 -20.60
C CYS A 25 2.50 -6.81 -21.67
N GLY A 26 1.83 -5.68 -21.62
CA GLY A 26 0.84 -5.26 -22.61
C GLY A 26 0.18 -3.96 -22.19
N ASN A 27 0.03 -3.04 -23.12
CA ASN A 27 -0.53 -1.68 -23.03
C ASN A 27 -1.93 -1.53 -22.37
N LYS A 28 -2.28 -2.30 -21.35
CA LYS A 28 -3.52 -2.12 -20.61
C LYS A 28 -3.26 -1.16 -19.46
N LYS A 29 -3.93 0.00 -19.52
CA LYS A 29 -3.99 0.89 -18.36
C LYS A 29 -4.50 0.11 -17.15
N LEU A 30 -3.78 0.19 -16.05
CA LEU A 30 -4.23 -0.34 -14.77
C LEU A 30 -5.46 0.45 -14.31
N ASP A 31 -6.43 -0.26 -13.77
CA ASP A 31 -7.65 0.34 -13.21
C ASP A 31 -7.51 0.41 -11.69
N GLY A 32 -7.12 1.58 -11.21
CA GLY A 32 -6.90 1.84 -9.79
C GLY A 32 -8.14 1.76 -8.92
N THR A 33 -9.35 1.84 -9.54
CA THR A 33 -10.62 1.82 -8.80
C THR A 33 -11.07 0.41 -8.40
N LYS A 34 -10.47 -0.63 -8.98
CA LYS A 34 -10.78 -2.00 -8.63
C LYS A 34 -10.38 -2.30 -7.19
N ILE A 35 -11.24 -3.01 -6.49
CA ILE A 35 -10.96 -3.44 -5.12
C ILE A 35 -9.84 -4.48 -5.14
N ALA A 36 -8.73 -4.17 -4.48
CA ALA A 36 -7.58 -5.06 -4.32
C ALA A 36 -7.68 -5.88 -3.03
N VAL A 37 -8.15 -5.24 -1.96
CA VAL A 37 -8.19 -5.82 -0.62
C VAL A 37 -9.50 -5.41 0.06
N THR A 38 -10.07 -6.30 0.84
CA THR A 38 -11.17 -5.99 1.75
C THR A 38 -10.78 -6.40 3.16
N VAL A 39 -10.65 -5.43 4.05
CA VAL A 39 -10.35 -5.65 5.46
C VAL A 39 -11.61 -5.39 6.27
N ASN A 40 -12.15 -6.42 6.91
CA ASN A 40 -13.47 -6.39 7.54
C ASN A 40 -14.56 -5.96 6.53
N LYS A 41 -15.00 -4.71 6.54
CA LYS A 41 -15.98 -4.15 5.60
C LYS A 41 -15.42 -3.00 4.78
N GLN A 42 -14.15 -2.68 4.98
CA GLN A 42 -13.48 -1.60 4.27
C GLN A 42 -12.89 -2.15 2.97
N GLU A 43 -13.36 -1.63 1.86
CA GLU A 43 -12.83 -1.93 0.52
C GLU A 43 -11.70 -0.98 0.18
N ILE A 44 -10.53 -1.55 -0.17
CA ILE A 44 -9.34 -0.78 -0.52
C ILE A 44 -9.08 -0.91 -2.01
N PRO A 45 -9.09 0.23 -2.74
CA PRO A 45 -8.82 0.23 -4.18
C PRO A 45 -7.39 -0.19 -4.50
N PHE A 46 -7.20 -0.74 -5.69
CA PHE A 46 -5.88 -1.15 -6.19
C PHE A 46 -4.86 0.00 -6.20
N GLY A 47 -5.29 1.22 -6.52
CA GLY A 47 -4.40 2.39 -6.52
C GLY A 47 -3.70 2.62 -5.18
N VAL A 48 -4.38 2.39 -4.05
CA VAL A 48 -3.78 2.51 -2.71
C VAL A 48 -2.67 1.46 -2.51
N VAL A 49 -2.91 0.22 -2.91
CA VAL A 49 -1.91 -0.87 -2.83
C VAL A 49 -0.76 -0.62 -3.81
N SER A 50 -1.06 -0.15 -5.03
CA SER A 50 -0.07 0.22 -6.04
C SER A 50 0.87 1.30 -5.51
N LEU A 51 0.33 2.34 -4.87
CA LEU A 51 1.13 3.41 -4.26
C LEU A 51 2.03 2.87 -3.13
N ALA A 52 1.50 2.00 -2.26
CA ALA A 52 2.29 1.35 -1.22
C ALA A 52 3.45 0.54 -1.82
N ALA A 53 3.18 -0.28 -2.84
CA ALA A 53 4.17 -1.11 -3.52
C ALA A 53 5.28 -0.25 -4.16
N ARG A 54 4.92 0.83 -4.84
CA ARG A 54 5.88 1.73 -5.48
C ARG A 54 6.74 2.49 -4.47
N MET A 55 6.18 2.87 -3.32
CA MET A 55 6.96 3.47 -2.24
C MET A 55 7.97 2.48 -1.63
N GLN A 56 7.56 1.24 -1.39
CA GLN A 56 8.47 0.19 -0.91
C GLN A 56 9.57 -0.10 -1.93
N GLN A 57 9.21 -0.19 -3.22
CA GLN A 57 10.16 -0.34 -4.31
C GLN A 57 11.19 0.79 -4.32
N ALA A 58 10.75 2.04 -4.29
CA ALA A 58 11.64 3.20 -4.30
C ALA A 58 12.59 3.22 -3.09
N GLN A 59 12.12 2.83 -1.91
CA GLN A 59 12.95 2.70 -0.71
C GLN A 59 14.00 1.59 -0.84
N ALA A 60 13.61 0.42 -1.34
CA ALA A 60 14.51 -0.70 -1.58
C ALA A 60 15.58 -0.32 -2.61
N GLU A 61 15.19 0.33 -3.71
CA GLU A 61 16.11 0.83 -4.74
C GLU A 61 17.10 1.86 -4.20
N ALA A 62 16.62 2.80 -3.40
CA ALA A 62 17.49 3.80 -2.78
C ALA A 62 18.52 3.17 -1.84
N MET A 63 18.06 2.19 -1.03
CA MET A 63 18.94 1.43 -0.15
C MET A 63 19.98 0.61 -0.93
N TYR A 64 19.54 -0.07 -1.99
CA TYR A 64 20.42 -0.88 -2.84
C TYR A 64 21.50 -0.02 -3.52
N LYS A 65 21.12 1.14 -4.05
CA LYS A 65 22.07 2.11 -4.64
C LYS A 65 23.09 2.62 -3.63
N MET A 66 22.68 2.80 -2.38
CA MET A 66 23.59 3.25 -1.32
C MET A 66 24.63 2.18 -0.95
N TYR A 67 24.24 0.90 -0.92
CA TYR A 67 25.14 -0.21 -0.53
C TYR A 67 26.01 -0.72 -1.67
N LEU A 68 25.52 -0.73 -2.91
CA LEU A 68 26.20 -1.33 -4.06
C LEU A 68 26.83 -0.31 -5.03
N GLY A 69 26.77 0.97 -4.72
CA GLY A 69 27.51 1.98 -5.47
C GLY A 69 26.94 2.33 -6.85
N GLY A 70 25.64 2.19 -7.05
CA GLY A 70 24.94 2.87 -8.13
C GLY A 70 25.03 2.28 -9.53
N GLY A 71 25.49 1.06 -9.70
CA GLY A 71 25.65 0.39 -11.01
C GLY A 71 24.76 -0.82 -11.24
N SER A 72 23.79 -1.09 -10.39
CA SER A 72 22.94 -2.28 -10.55
C SER A 72 21.80 -2.00 -11.52
N ASP A 73 21.78 -2.77 -12.57
CA ASP A 73 20.63 -2.92 -13.45
C ASP A 73 19.45 -3.44 -12.59
N MET A 74 18.32 -2.70 -12.59
CA MET A 74 17.18 -2.94 -11.71
C MET A 74 16.35 -4.20 -12.09
N SER A 75 16.98 -5.19 -12.69
CA SER A 75 16.36 -6.47 -13.03
C SER A 75 16.06 -7.35 -11.81
N ILE A 76 16.44 -6.93 -10.58
CA ILE A 76 16.24 -7.69 -9.36
C ILE A 76 14.75 -8.06 -9.14
N TRP A 77 13.83 -7.19 -9.55
CA TRP A 77 12.40 -7.41 -9.36
C TRP A 77 11.85 -8.62 -10.14
N SER A 78 12.52 -9.02 -11.22
CA SER A 78 12.19 -10.21 -12.00
C SER A 78 13.01 -11.45 -11.60
N THR A 79 13.92 -11.30 -10.65
CA THR A 79 14.75 -12.40 -10.16
C THR A 79 13.99 -13.20 -9.10
N LYS A 80 14.09 -14.53 -9.14
CA LYS A 80 13.54 -15.40 -8.09
C LYS A 80 14.33 -15.24 -6.79
N MET A 81 13.63 -15.34 -5.69
CA MET A 81 14.24 -15.40 -4.35
C MET A 81 14.90 -16.76 -4.13
N ASP A 82 15.98 -16.80 -3.34
CA ASP A 82 16.81 -18.01 -3.18
C ASP A 82 16.03 -19.23 -2.66
N ASP A 83 15.04 -19.04 -1.81
CA ASP A 83 14.29 -20.11 -1.16
C ASP A 83 12.80 -20.15 -1.56
N SER A 84 12.41 -19.50 -2.68
CA SER A 84 11.03 -19.39 -3.13
C SER A 84 10.90 -19.48 -4.65
N ASP A 85 9.74 -19.94 -5.12
CA ASP A 85 9.39 -19.86 -6.53
C ASP A 85 8.95 -18.44 -6.96
N GLU A 86 8.72 -17.56 -6.00
CA GLU A 86 8.32 -16.16 -6.22
C GLU A 86 9.52 -15.30 -6.59
N THR A 87 9.26 -14.27 -7.42
CA THR A 87 10.22 -13.20 -7.70
C THR A 87 10.20 -12.15 -6.57
N TYR A 88 11.27 -11.36 -6.47
CA TYR A 88 11.30 -10.20 -5.57
C TYR A 88 10.14 -9.23 -5.86
N GLY A 89 9.72 -9.09 -7.11
CA GLY A 89 8.58 -8.26 -7.49
C GLY A 89 7.24 -8.80 -6.98
N GLU A 90 7.00 -10.10 -7.12
CA GLU A 90 5.78 -10.75 -6.60
C GLU A 90 5.74 -10.66 -5.07
N ASN A 91 6.84 -10.93 -4.40
CA ASN A 91 6.95 -10.78 -2.96
C ASN A 91 6.71 -9.35 -2.49
N ALA A 92 7.24 -8.34 -3.21
CA ALA A 92 7.00 -6.93 -2.89
C ALA A 92 5.52 -6.56 -2.98
N VAL A 93 4.77 -7.12 -3.94
CA VAL A 93 3.32 -6.92 -4.02
C VAL A 93 2.61 -7.58 -2.86
N THR A 94 2.91 -8.83 -2.55
CA THR A 94 2.34 -9.55 -1.40
C THR A 94 2.57 -8.78 -0.11
N THR A 95 3.81 -8.34 0.15
CA THR A 95 4.16 -7.54 1.33
C THR A 95 3.45 -6.19 1.36
N SER A 96 3.20 -5.58 0.19
CA SER A 96 2.46 -4.31 0.13
C SER A 96 0.99 -4.49 0.46
N VAL A 97 0.38 -5.59 0.04
CA VAL A 97 -0.99 -5.97 0.43
C VAL A 97 -1.07 -6.14 1.95
N GLU A 98 -0.19 -6.96 2.53
CA GLU A 98 -0.12 -7.18 3.99
C GLU A 98 0.11 -5.88 4.77
N THR A 99 0.94 -4.99 4.24
CA THR A 99 1.19 -3.67 4.83
C THR A 99 -0.08 -2.82 4.85
N VAL A 100 -0.81 -2.77 3.74
CA VAL A 100 -2.07 -2.02 3.67
C VAL A 100 -3.14 -2.63 4.56
N GLU A 101 -3.23 -3.96 4.63
CA GLU A 101 -4.13 -4.67 5.57
C GLU A 101 -3.83 -4.28 7.02
N LYS A 102 -2.55 -4.29 7.39
CA LYS A 102 -2.12 -3.89 8.73
C LYS A 102 -2.48 -2.43 9.02
N MET A 103 -2.21 -1.51 8.09
CA MET A 103 -2.59 -0.10 8.22
C MET A 103 -4.10 0.08 8.44
N CYS A 104 -4.93 -0.67 7.71
CA CYS A 104 -6.38 -0.62 7.88
C CYS A 104 -6.81 -1.08 9.28
N LEU A 105 -6.24 -2.17 9.78
CA LEU A 105 -6.53 -2.68 11.12
C LEU A 105 -6.06 -1.70 12.21
N GLU A 106 -4.88 -1.10 12.04
CA GLU A 106 -4.37 -0.08 12.96
C GLU A 106 -5.27 1.15 12.98
N LYS A 107 -5.72 1.63 11.81
CA LYS A 107 -6.69 2.74 11.72
C LYS A 107 -8.04 2.40 12.37
N GLU A 108 -8.55 1.19 12.16
CA GLU A 108 -9.81 0.74 12.77
C GLU A 108 -9.75 0.77 14.32
N HIS A 109 -8.59 0.44 14.88
CA HIS A 109 -8.38 0.40 16.33
C HIS A 109 -7.72 1.66 16.90
N ALA A 110 -7.40 2.65 16.08
CA ALA A 110 -6.66 3.85 16.50
C ALA A 110 -7.34 4.59 17.67
N SER A 111 -8.67 4.71 17.64
CA SER A 111 -9.43 5.37 18.69
C SER A 111 -9.37 4.65 20.06
N GLU A 112 -9.05 3.36 20.10
CA GLU A 112 -8.86 2.61 21.34
C GLU A 112 -7.57 3.04 22.09
N TYR A 113 -6.68 3.74 21.38
CA TYR A 113 -5.40 4.24 21.86
C TYR A 113 -5.32 5.77 21.89
N ASP A 114 -6.48 6.45 21.85
CA ASP A 114 -6.58 7.91 21.79
C ASP A 114 -5.86 8.53 20.56
N VAL A 115 -5.75 7.76 19.45
CA VAL A 115 -5.20 8.24 18.19
C VAL A 115 -6.36 8.63 17.27
N GLU A 116 -6.47 9.92 16.99
CA GLU A 116 -7.47 10.50 16.10
C GLU A 116 -6.80 11.49 15.15
N ILE A 117 -7.25 11.52 13.90
CA ILE A 117 -6.80 12.54 12.96
C ILE A 117 -7.59 13.82 13.23
N THR A 118 -6.91 14.86 13.64
CA THR A 118 -7.52 16.17 13.90
C THR A 118 -7.95 16.87 12.61
N ASP A 119 -8.83 17.86 12.70
CA ASP A 119 -9.28 18.66 11.52
C ASP A 119 -8.13 19.34 10.78
N ASP A 120 -7.08 19.76 11.49
CA ASP A 120 -5.92 20.40 10.89
C ASP A 120 -5.01 19.38 10.20
N GLU A 121 -4.84 18.20 10.77
CA GLU A 121 -4.14 17.08 10.12
C GLU A 121 -4.90 16.60 8.89
N GLN A 122 -6.23 16.51 8.95
CA GLN A 122 -7.06 16.15 7.81
C GLN A 122 -6.85 17.12 6.63
N LYS A 123 -6.83 18.43 6.88
CA LYS A 123 -6.53 19.44 5.86
C LYS A 123 -5.11 19.31 5.31
N ALA A 124 -4.14 19.03 6.19
CA ALA A 124 -2.75 18.82 5.77
C ALA A 124 -2.60 17.57 4.87
N LEU A 125 -3.32 16.49 5.16
CA LEU A 125 -3.35 15.28 4.35
C LEU A 125 -4.01 15.53 2.98
N GLU A 126 -5.09 16.32 2.94
CA GLU A 126 -5.71 16.75 1.67
C GLU A 126 -4.77 17.61 0.82
N GLU A 127 -4.08 18.56 1.44
CA GLU A 127 -3.10 19.39 0.74
C GLU A 127 -1.91 18.53 0.25
N ALA A 128 -1.45 17.58 1.05
CA ALA A 128 -0.39 16.67 0.66
C ALA A 128 -0.80 15.80 -0.55
N ALA A 129 -2.04 15.30 -0.58
CA ALA A 129 -2.55 14.55 -1.73
C ALA A 129 -2.59 15.42 -3.01
N LYS A 130 -3.09 16.66 -2.93
CA LYS A 130 -3.07 17.61 -4.05
C LYS A 130 -1.66 17.91 -4.54
N ASN A 131 -0.73 18.14 -3.60
CA ASN A 131 0.66 18.40 -3.94
C ASN A 131 1.32 17.19 -4.60
N PHE A 132 0.99 15.97 -4.15
CA PHE A 132 1.46 14.75 -4.82
C PHE A 132 0.98 14.68 -6.27
N MET A 133 -0.31 14.92 -6.52
CA MET A 133 -0.86 14.92 -7.87
C MET A 133 -0.20 16.00 -8.75
N ALA A 134 0.01 17.19 -8.22
CA ALA A 134 0.62 18.31 -8.96
C ALA A 134 2.12 18.13 -9.22
N ALA A 135 2.83 17.38 -8.37
CA ALA A 135 4.27 17.15 -8.47
C ALA A 135 4.65 16.02 -9.43
N ASN A 136 3.68 15.18 -9.83
CA ASN A 136 3.90 14.03 -10.70
C ASN A 136 3.27 14.27 -12.08
N SER A 137 3.89 13.69 -13.13
CA SER A 137 3.33 13.75 -14.48
C SER A 137 2.07 12.87 -14.61
N ASP A 138 1.21 13.21 -15.57
CA ASP A 138 0.03 12.40 -15.90
C ASP A 138 0.40 10.94 -16.22
N GLU A 139 1.56 10.72 -16.83
CA GLU A 139 2.07 9.39 -17.13
C GLU A 139 2.38 8.62 -15.84
N THR A 140 3.09 9.25 -14.89
CA THR A 140 3.39 8.66 -13.58
C THR A 140 2.11 8.33 -12.81
N ILE A 141 1.15 9.26 -12.77
CA ILE A 141 -0.15 9.06 -12.11
C ILE A 141 -0.91 7.89 -12.75
N ALA A 142 -0.89 7.79 -14.08
CA ALA A 142 -1.53 6.69 -14.81
C ALA A 142 -0.83 5.33 -14.56
N GLU A 143 0.49 5.31 -14.42
CA GLU A 143 1.26 4.11 -14.06
C GLU A 143 1.00 3.64 -12.63
N LEU A 144 0.85 4.59 -11.70
CA LEU A 144 0.47 4.32 -10.31
C LEU A 144 -1.00 3.88 -10.20
N ALA A 145 -1.80 4.19 -11.21
CA ALA A 145 -3.25 3.99 -11.24
C ALA A 145 -3.97 4.63 -10.04
N VAL A 146 -3.58 5.86 -9.67
CA VAL A 146 -4.13 6.59 -8.53
C VAL A 146 -4.87 7.84 -8.95
N ASP A 147 -5.79 8.26 -8.10
CA ASP A 147 -6.38 9.59 -8.07
C ASP A 147 -6.08 10.28 -6.72
N GLU A 148 -6.55 11.51 -6.56
CA GLU A 148 -6.32 12.30 -5.35
C GLU A 148 -6.90 11.63 -4.09
N ASP A 149 -8.09 11.03 -4.21
CA ASP A 149 -8.76 10.36 -3.08
C ASP A 149 -8.01 9.10 -2.63
N MET A 150 -7.44 8.34 -3.56
CA MET A 150 -6.61 7.17 -3.26
C MET A 150 -5.30 7.57 -2.57
N VAL A 151 -4.66 8.66 -3.04
CA VAL A 151 -3.46 9.21 -2.41
C VAL A 151 -3.80 9.68 -0.99
N LYS A 152 -4.89 10.41 -0.80
CA LYS A 152 -5.37 10.84 0.52
C LYS A 152 -5.62 9.64 1.42
N THR A 153 -6.34 8.62 0.95
CA THR A 153 -6.61 7.38 1.71
C THR A 153 -5.31 6.72 2.17
N PHE A 154 -4.32 6.60 1.27
CA PHE A 154 -3.02 6.05 1.62
C PHE A 154 -2.30 6.87 2.71
N LEU A 155 -2.33 8.21 2.59
CA LEU A 155 -1.71 9.10 3.56
C LEU A 155 -2.39 9.02 4.93
N GLU A 156 -3.72 8.93 4.98
CA GLU A 156 -4.48 8.72 6.21
C GLU A 156 -4.11 7.40 6.89
N LEU A 157 -4.07 6.29 6.12
CA LEU A 157 -3.66 4.99 6.64
C LEU A 157 -2.24 5.04 7.21
N LYS A 158 -1.33 5.72 6.52
CA LYS A 158 0.06 5.86 6.96
C LYS A 158 0.21 6.75 8.18
N HIS A 159 -0.65 7.75 8.35
CA HIS A 159 -0.61 8.69 9.49
C HIS A 159 -1.01 8.02 10.80
N THR A 160 -1.87 7.00 10.75
CA THR A 160 -2.37 6.28 11.94
C THR A 160 -1.48 5.11 12.39
N MET A 161 -0.38 4.86 11.71
CA MET A 161 0.67 3.90 12.13
C MET A 161 1.52 4.54 13.26
#